data_d765f694e93b4eddd4c70c2764df37dd
#
_entry.id   d765f694e93b4eddd4c70c2764df37dd
#
_cell.length_a   1.000
_cell.length_b   1.000
_cell.length_c   1.000
_cell.angle_alpha   90.00
_cell.angle_beta   90.00
_cell.angle_gamma   90.00
#
_symmetry.space_group_name_H-M   'P 1'
#
loop_
_entity.id
_entity.type
_entity.pdbx_description
1 polymer ?
#
loop_
_entity_poly.entity_id
_entity_poly.type
_entity_poly.pdbx_seq_one_letter_code
_entity_poly.pdbx_strand_id
1 'polypeptide(L)'
;GKTMRRQYVFTDLHAPESWKLLPGHNQPNDKRSEGSTAYPLYEGGWILCYDCFRDKEFQFCKSDDLINFELVYSTDSDDKFNPKHGSVIWIDEAQYKFLKSAYE
;
A
#
# COMPACT_ATOMS: atom_id res chain seq x y z
N GLY A 1 -5.34 -13.69 -16.59
CA GLY A 1 -5.42 -12.25 -16.36
C GLY A 1 -4.25 -11.72 -15.53
N LYS A 2 -4.13 -10.41 -15.45
CA LYS A 2 -3.12 -9.77 -14.60
C LYS A 2 -3.58 -9.76 -13.15
N THR A 3 -2.66 -9.99 -12.21
CA THR A 3 -2.91 -9.79 -10.79
C THR A 3 -2.81 -8.29 -10.48
N MET A 4 -3.94 -7.68 -10.18
CA MET A 4 -4.05 -6.26 -9.85
C MET A 4 -4.97 -6.04 -8.67
N ARG A 5 -4.83 -4.91 -7.99
CA ARG A 5 -5.58 -4.61 -6.78
C ARG A 5 -6.96 -4.09 -7.07
N ARG A 6 -7.95 -4.70 -6.42
CA ARG A 6 -9.34 -4.23 -6.39
C ARG A 6 -9.79 -4.09 -4.95
N GLN A 7 -10.87 -3.39 -4.75
CA GLN A 7 -11.33 -3.02 -3.42
C GLN A 7 -12.81 -3.35 -3.23
N TYR A 8 -13.11 -3.98 -2.10
CA TYR A 8 -14.46 -4.11 -1.58
C TYR A 8 -14.69 -3.10 -0.45
N VAL A 9 -15.86 -2.54 -0.40
CA VAL A 9 -16.34 -1.75 0.75
C VAL A 9 -17.53 -2.46 1.38
N PHE A 10 -17.69 -2.33 2.67
CA PHE A 10 -18.76 -2.95 3.41
C PHE A 10 -19.18 -2.06 4.60
N THR A 11 -20.40 -2.23 5.06
CA THR A 11 -20.92 -1.57 6.27
C THR A 11 -20.90 -2.50 7.49
N ASP A 12 -20.95 -3.80 7.26
CA ASP A 12 -20.84 -4.83 8.29
C ASP A 12 -19.96 -5.97 7.76
N LEU A 13 -18.85 -6.21 8.46
CA LEU A 13 -17.89 -7.26 8.09
C LEU A 13 -18.55 -8.65 7.99
N HIS A 14 -19.53 -8.91 8.82
CA HIS A 14 -20.23 -10.21 8.90
C HIS A 14 -21.48 -10.31 8.01
N ALA A 15 -21.83 -9.26 7.29
CA ALA A 15 -22.97 -9.24 6.39
C ALA A 15 -22.51 -9.22 4.92
N PRO A 16 -22.46 -10.39 4.24
CA PRO A 16 -21.97 -10.46 2.85
C PRO A 16 -22.73 -9.54 1.89
N GLU A 17 -24.02 -9.33 2.12
CA GLU A 17 -24.86 -8.43 1.32
C GLU A 17 -24.45 -6.96 1.41
N SER A 18 -23.69 -6.56 2.45
CA SER A 18 -23.17 -5.21 2.58
C SER A 18 -21.90 -4.95 1.76
N TRP A 19 -21.27 -6.01 1.25
CA TRP A 19 -20.02 -5.91 0.52
C TRP A 19 -20.25 -5.50 -0.93
N LYS A 20 -19.55 -4.47 -1.37
CA LYS A 20 -19.60 -3.98 -2.74
C LYS A 20 -18.19 -3.91 -3.31
N LEU A 21 -18.00 -4.51 -4.48
CA LEU A 21 -16.77 -4.38 -5.24
C LEU A 21 -16.76 -3.02 -5.96
N LEU A 22 -15.77 -2.20 -5.67
CA LEU A 22 -15.61 -0.93 -6.38
C LEU A 22 -15.08 -1.18 -7.80
N PRO A 23 -15.44 -0.31 -8.77
CA PRO A 23 -14.96 -0.45 -10.14
C PRO A 23 -13.46 -0.15 -10.25
N GLY A 24 -12.83 -0.74 -11.27
CA GLY A 24 -11.42 -0.47 -11.57
C GLY A 24 -10.45 -1.13 -10.61
N HIS A 25 -9.22 -0.65 -10.63
CA HIS A 25 -8.12 -1.10 -9.81
C HIS A 25 -7.58 0.05 -8.96
N ASN A 26 -7.05 -0.29 -7.78
CA ASN A 26 -6.53 0.71 -6.85
C ASN A 26 -5.16 1.28 -7.26
N GLN A 27 -4.40 0.53 -8.04
CA GLN A 27 -3.08 0.98 -8.49
C GLN A 27 -3.18 1.82 -9.78
N PRO A 28 -2.34 2.86 -9.92
CA PRO A 28 -2.41 3.78 -11.06
C PRO A 28 -1.74 3.26 -12.35
N ASN A 29 -1.25 2.04 -12.35
CA ASN A 29 -0.61 1.40 -13.50
C ASN A 29 -1.10 -0.03 -13.68
N ASP A 30 -0.62 -0.71 -14.74
CA ASP A 30 -1.04 -2.07 -15.07
C ASP A 30 -0.05 -3.16 -14.67
N LYS A 31 0.91 -2.84 -13.81
CA LYS A 31 1.88 -3.83 -13.31
C LYS A 31 1.19 -4.88 -12.44
N ARG A 32 1.65 -6.11 -12.52
CA ARG A 32 1.16 -7.18 -11.64
C ARG A 32 1.62 -6.93 -10.21
N SER A 33 0.69 -7.01 -9.26
CA SER A 33 0.97 -6.67 -7.87
C SER A 33 0.30 -7.62 -6.89
N GLU A 34 0.92 -7.74 -5.71
CA GLU A 34 0.40 -8.51 -4.60
C GLU A 34 0.84 -7.92 -3.26
N GLY A 35 0.48 -8.55 -2.15
CA GLY A 35 0.97 -8.18 -0.82
C GLY A 35 0.67 -6.75 -0.40
N SER A 36 -0.54 -6.27 -0.64
CA SER A 36 -0.88 -4.87 -0.37
C SER A 36 -1.19 -4.61 1.10
N THR A 37 -0.80 -3.43 1.56
CA THR A 37 -1.14 -2.87 2.87
C THR A 37 -1.59 -1.43 2.69
N ALA A 38 -2.67 -1.05 3.34
CA ALA A 38 -3.14 0.33 3.38
C ALA A 38 -3.11 0.86 4.81
N TYR A 39 -2.71 2.11 4.98
CA TYR A 39 -2.66 2.74 6.29
C TYR A 39 -2.96 4.24 6.20
N PRO A 40 -3.61 4.81 7.25
CA PRO A 40 -3.90 6.24 7.28
C PRO A 40 -2.64 7.04 7.59
N LEU A 41 -2.58 8.25 7.03
CA LEU A 41 -1.57 9.24 7.39
C LEU A 41 -2.08 10.11 8.55
N TYR A 42 -1.17 10.51 9.44
CA TYR A 42 -1.50 11.38 10.56
C TYR A 42 -2.12 12.71 10.09
N GLU A 43 -1.63 13.24 8.98
CA GLU A 43 -2.08 14.51 8.40
C GLU A 43 -3.33 14.40 7.54
N GLY A 44 -3.90 13.21 7.45
CA GLY A 44 -5.04 12.88 6.59
C GLY A 44 -4.62 12.19 5.29
N GLY A 45 -5.59 11.49 4.70
CA GLY A 45 -5.31 10.64 3.54
C GLY A 45 -4.77 9.28 3.92
N TRP A 46 -4.45 8.51 2.91
CA TRP A 46 -4.04 7.10 3.03
C TRP A 46 -2.87 6.80 2.13
N ILE A 47 -2.05 5.85 2.54
CA ILE A 47 -1.06 5.23 1.68
C ILE A 47 -1.49 3.79 1.43
N LEU A 48 -1.43 3.38 0.18
CA LEU A 48 -1.51 2.00 -0.26
C LEU A 48 -0.14 1.60 -0.79
N CYS A 49 0.43 0.55 -0.25
CA CYS A 49 1.69 0.00 -0.78
C CYS A 49 1.49 -1.45 -1.22
N TYR A 50 2.26 -1.86 -2.21
CA TYR A 50 2.18 -3.20 -2.79
C TYR A 50 3.46 -3.59 -3.53
N ASP A 51 3.65 -4.89 -3.68
CA ASP A 51 4.80 -5.48 -4.38
C ASP A 51 4.45 -5.71 -5.86
N CYS A 52 5.14 -5.01 -6.75
CA CYS A 52 5.13 -5.27 -8.19
C CYS A 52 6.17 -6.37 -8.50
N PHE A 53 5.85 -7.58 -8.11
CA PHE A 53 6.79 -8.70 -7.99
C PHE A 53 7.54 -9.09 -9.26
N ARG A 54 6.99 -8.82 -10.42
CA ARG A 54 7.66 -9.10 -11.70
C ARG A 54 8.64 -8.02 -12.11
N ASP A 55 8.40 -6.80 -11.67
CA ASP A 55 9.24 -5.65 -11.99
C ASP A 55 10.29 -5.36 -10.90
N LYS A 56 10.28 -6.14 -9.82
CA LYS A 56 11.17 -5.95 -8.66
C LYS A 56 11.05 -4.55 -8.05
N GLU A 57 9.83 -4.03 -8.06
CA GLU A 57 9.49 -2.74 -7.49
C GLU A 57 8.50 -2.89 -6.34
N PHE A 58 8.61 -2.02 -5.35
CA PHE A 58 7.60 -1.85 -4.34
C PHE A 58 7.06 -0.42 -4.46
N GLN A 59 5.76 -0.27 -4.63
CA GLN A 59 5.15 1.01 -4.92
C GLN A 59 4.31 1.52 -3.75
N PHE A 60 4.31 2.85 -3.59
CA PHE A 60 3.54 3.56 -2.58
C PHE A 60 2.64 4.58 -3.29
N CYS A 61 1.35 4.47 -3.06
CA CYS A 61 0.35 5.36 -3.65
C CYS A 61 -0.39 6.12 -2.55
N LYS A 62 -0.69 7.37 -2.80
CA LYS A 62 -1.47 8.20 -1.89
C LYS A 62 -2.90 8.34 -2.39
N SER A 63 -3.85 8.39 -1.46
CA SER A 63 -5.26 8.66 -1.74
C SER A 63 -5.89 9.46 -0.61
N ASP A 64 -6.78 10.38 -0.96
CA ASP A 64 -7.59 11.11 0.02
C ASP A 64 -8.98 10.47 0.22
N ASP A 65 -9.41 9.62 -0.71
CA ASP A 65 -10.76 9.07 -0.74
C ASP A 65 -10.83 7.53 -0.75
N LEU A 66 -9.68 6.84 -0.78
CA LEU A 66 -9.55 5.39 -0.93
C LEU A 66 -10.12 4.85 -2.27
N ILE A 67 -10.35 5.72 -3.22
CA ILE A 67 -10.87 5.38 -4.55
C ILE A 67 -9.85 5.75 -5.62
N ASN A 68 -9.34 6.99 -5.56
CA ASN A 68 -8.35 7.51 -6.49
C ASN A 68 -6.96 7.47 -5.84
N PHE A 69 -6.02 6.80 -6.48
CA PHE A 69 -4.66 6.60 -5.98
C PHE A 69 -3.65 7.20 -6.94
N GLU A 70 -2.69 7.93 -6.38
CA GLU A 70 -1.58 8.53 -7.11
C GLU A 70 -0.26 7.90 -6.64
N LEU A 71 0.58 7.48 -7.57
CA LEU A 71 1.90 6.95 -7.27
C LEU A 71 2.79 8.07 -6.71
N VAL A 72 3.30 7.90 -5.49
CA VAL A 72 4.17 8.90 -4.84
C VAL A 72 5.61 8.42 -4.68
N TYR A 73 5.83 7.11 -4.63
CA TYR A 73 7.18 6.56 -4.55
C TYR A 73 7.21 5.12 -5.10
N SER A 74 8.32 4.77 -5.73
CA SER A 74 8.61 3.40 -6.15
C SER A 74 10.08 3.10 -5.88
N THR A 75 10.36 1.93 -5.30
CA THR A 75 11.73 1.41 -5.28
C THR A 75 12.08 0.98 -6.71
N ASP A 76 13.33 1.16 -7.11
CA ASP A 76 13.79 0.65 -8.39
C ASP A 76 14.65 -0.61 -8.20
N SER A 77 15.00 -1.24 -9.32
CA SER A 77 15.76 -2.49 -9.29
C SER A 77 17.20 -2.34 -8.75
N ASP A 78 17.70 -1.12 -8.67
CA ASP A 78 19.04 -0.83 -8.18
C ASP A 78 19.04 -0.44 -6.70
N ASP A 79 17.88 -0.19 -6.12
CA ASP A 79 17.75 0.08 -4.70
C ASP A 79 18.19 -1.13 -3.86
N LYS A 80 18.96 -0.86 -2.83
CA LYS A 80 19.32 -1.87 -1.83
C LYS A 80 18.12 -2.26 -0.96
N PHE A 81 17.08 -1.44 -0.98
CA PHE A 81 15.82 -1.67 -0.31
C PHE A 81 14.83 -2.29 -1.30
N ASN A 82 14.62 -3.58 -1.16
CA ASN A 82 13.69 -4.32 -2.02
C ASN A 82 12.71 -5.12 -1.15
N PRO A 83 11.74 -4.44 -0.52
CA PRO A 83 10.74 -5.12 0.30
C PRO A 83 9.82 -5.97 -0.56
N LYS A 84 9.26 -7.01 0.05
CA LYS A 84 8.26 -7.88 -0.58
C LYS A 84 6.89 -7.60 0.00
N HIS A 85 6.56 -8.25 1.08
CA HIS A 85 5.31 -8.02 1.79
C HIS A 85 5.62 -7.37 3.14
N GLY A 86 4.69 -6.61 3.67
CA GLY A 86 4.90 -5.96 4.94
C GLY A 86 3.63 -5.43 5.53
N SER A 87 3.76 -4.92 6.72
CA SER A 87 2.73 -4.16 7.42
C SER A 87 3.32 -2.89 7.98
N VAL A 88 2.46 -1.98 8.37
CA VAL A 88 2.85 -0.64 8.84
C VAL A 88 2.31 -0.44 10.24
N ILE A 89 3.16 0.05 11.11
CA ILE A 89 2.78 0.48 12.46
C ILE A 89 3.24 1.92 12.68
N TRP A 90 2.51 2.63 13.52
CA TRP A 90 2.92 3.96 13.97
C TRP A 90 3.98 3.83 15.05
N ILE A 91 5.02 4.65 14.96
CA ILE A 91 6.07 4.76 15.96
C ILE A 91 6.24 6.22 16.35
N ASP A 92 6.71 6.47 17.56
CA ASP A 92 7.06 7.81 18.01
C ASP A 92 8.48 8.20 17.58
N GLU A 93 8.85 9.44 17.84
CA GLU A 93 10.17 9.96 17.46
C GLU A 93 11.31 9.25 18.19
N ALA A 94 11.11 8.89 19.45
CA ALA A 94 12.12 8.16 20.22
C ALA A 94 12.37 6.76 19.64
N GLN A 95 11.31 6.06 19.28
CA GLN A 95 11.38 4.76 18.61
C GLN A 95 12.06 4.87 17.25
N TYR A 96 11.75 5.89 16.48
CA TYR A 96 12.41 6.16 15.20
C TYR A 96 13.91 6.36 15.37
N LYS A 97 14.33 7.21 16.31
CA LYS A 97 15.75 7.47 16.60
C LYS A 97 16.48 6.21 17.04
N PHE A 98 15.84 5.40 17.87
CA PHE A 98 16.39 4.12 18.33
C PHE A 98 16.62 3.16 17.15
N LEU A 99 15.62 2.95 16.32
CA LEU A 99 15.70 2.08 15.15
C LEU A 99 16.77 2.57 14.18
N LYS A 100 16.81 3.86 13.92
CA LYS A 100 17.81 4.47 13.03
C LYS A 100 19.24 4.20 13.54
N SER A 101 19.49 4.41 14.82
CA SER A 101 20.82 4.18 15.41
C SER A 101 21.21 2.70 15.43
N ALA A 102 20.24 1.79 15.55
CA ALA A 102 20.48 0.35 15.62
C ALA A 102 20.78 -0.29 14.26
N TYR A 103 20.24 0.27 13.17
CA TYR A 103 20.27 -0.34 11.83
C TYR A 103 20.97 0.50 10.75
N GLU A 104 21.56 1.60 11.12
CA GLU A 104 22.40 2.40 10.22
C GLU A 104 23.89 2.09 10.35
#